data_24fd3b828eaaff13b340b87dd69e63f7
#
_entry.id   24fd3b828eaaff13b340b87dd69e63f7
#
_cell.length_a   1.000
_cell.length_b   1.000
_cell.length_c   1.000
_cell.angle_alpha   90.00
_cell.angle_beta   90.00
_cell.angle_gamma   90.00
#
_symmetry.space_group_name_H-M   'P 1'
#
loop_
_entity.id
_entity.type
_entity.pdbx_description
1 polymer ?
#
loop_
_entity_poly.entity_id
_entity_poly.type
_entity_poly.pdbx_seq_one_letter_code
_entity_poly.pdbx_strand_id
1 'polypeptide(L)' 'MEFEKLKKIIVEVLNVDESEITMDTRFVDDLGADSLDIYQILMGVEEEFDIEIDVDNAEAIATVADAVNQIKEAIS' A
#
# COMPACT_ATOMS: atom_id res chain seq x y z
N MET A 1 -7.09 -10.53 5.81
CA MET A 1 -5.77 -10.74 5.26
C MET A 1 -5.20 -9.42 4.78
N GLU A 2 -3.91 -9.28 4.91
CA GLU A 2 -3.23 -8.00 4.68
C GLU A 2 -3.39 -7.51 3.25
N PHE A 3 -3.23 -8.41 2.29
CA PHE A 3 -3.33 -8.04 0.89
C PHE A 3 -4.71 -7.51 0.52
N GLU A 4 -5.76 -8.18 0.98
CA GLU A 4 -7.13 -7.78 0.65
C GLU A 4 -7.49 -6.42 1.25
N LYS A 5 -7.07 -6.18 2.49
CA LYS A 5 -7.32 -4.90 3.13
C LYS A 5 -6.52 -3.78 2.46
N LEU A 6 -5.26 -4.05 2.13
CA LEU A 6 -4.44 -3.10 1.39
C LEU A 6 -5.04 -2.79 0.04
N LYS A 7 -5.53 -3.81 -0.65
CA LYS A 7 -6.15 -3.63 -1.97
C LYS A 7 -7.34 -2.69 -1.90
N LYS A 8 -8.19 -2.84 -0.89
CA LYS A 8 -9.33 -1.95 -0.70
C LYS A 8 -8.90 -0.50 -0.47
N ILE A 9 -7.86 -0.32 0.31
CA ILE A 9 -7.32 1.02 0.57
C ILE A 9 -6.81 1.65 -0.72
N ILE A 10 -6.08 0.88 -1.53
CA ILE A 10 -5.56 1.36 -2.80
C ILE A 10 -6.71 1.77 -3.74
N VAL A 11 -7.74 0.94 -3.81
CA VAL A 11 -8.91 1.23 -4.64
C VAL A 11 -9.54 2.56 -4.23
N GLU A 12 -9.67 2.81 -2.94
CA GLU A 12 -10.27 4.05 -2.44
C GLU A 12 -9.40 5.27 -2.71
N VAL A 13 -8.09 5.14 -2.51
CA VAL A 13 -7.17 6.27 -2.66
C VAL A 13 -6.94 6.61 -4.13
N LEU A 14 -6.71 5.60 -4.96
CA LEU A 14 -6.35 5.79 -6.37
C LEU A 14 -7.54 5.69 -7.31
N ASN A 15 -8.67 5.24 -6.82
CA ASN A 15 -9.89 5.09 -7.63
C ASN A 15 -9.66 4.18 -8.84
N VAL A 16 -9.02 3.04 -8.62
CA VAL A 16 -8.75 2.04 -9.64
C VAL A 16 -9.57 0.79 -9.36
N ASP A 17 -9.71 -0.08 -10.36
CA ASP A 17 -10.41 -1.34 -10.19
C ASP A 17 -9.58 -2.34 -9.38
N GLU A 18 -10.27 -3.11 -8.56
CA GLU A 18 -9.66 -4.15 -7.75
C GLU A 18 -8.88 -5.14 -8.61
N SER A 19 -9.39 -5.43 -9.80
CA SER A 19 -8.77 -6.38 -10.73
C SER A 19 -7.41 -5.92 -11.24
N GLU A 20 -7.10 -4.63 -11.14
CA GLU A 20 -5.82 -4.09 -11.57
C GLU A 20 -4.72 -4.27 -10.53
N ILE A 21 -5.09 -4.70 -9.33
CA ILE A 21 -4.16 -4.77 -8.22
C ILE A 21 -3.75 -6.20 -7.94
N THR A 22 -2.46 -6.49 -8.11
CA THR A 22 -1.85 -7.78 -7.79
C THR A 22 -0.61 -7.53 -6.94
N MET A 23 0.00 -8.60 -6.46
CA MET A 23 1.24 -8.48 -5.68
C MET A 23 2.37 -7.85 -6.50
N ASP A 24 2.37 -8.04 -7.81
CA ASP A 24 3.41 -7.51 -8.69
C ASP A 24 3.13 -6.09 -9.18
N THR A 25 1.94 -5.56 -8.91
CA THR A 25 1.57 -4.22 -9.34
C THR A 25 2.47 -3.17 -8.72
N ARG A 26 2.97 -2.25 -9.54
CA ARG A 26 3.81 -1.15 -9.08
C ARG A 26 2.97 0.10 -8.90
N PHE A 27 3.17 0.78 -7.77
CA PHE A 27 2.36 1.95 -7.45
C PHE A 27 2.57 3.08 -8.46
N VAL A 28 3.81 3.40 -8.76
CA VAL A 28 4.12 4.51 -9.64
C VAL A 28 3.94 4.13 -11.11
N ASP A 29 4.57 3.02 -11.52
CA ASP A 29 4.62 2.64 -12.93
C ASP A 29 3.30 2.09 -13.45
N ASP A 30 2.61 1.29 -12.65
CA ASP A 30 1.38 0.63 -13.10
C ASP A 30 0.12 1.40 -12.71
N LEU A 31 0.10 2.00 -11.54
CA LEU A 31 -1.09 2.70 -11.03
C LEU A 31 -1.00 4.22 -11.15
N GLY A 32 0.16 4.74 -11.52
CA GLY A 32 0.34 6.19 -11.67
C GLY A 32 0.30 6.96 -10.36
N ALA A 33 0.56 6.30 -9.24
CA ALA A 33 0.55 6.94 -7.93
C ALA A 33 1.79 7.82 -7.75
N ASP A 34 1.59 8.98 -7.14
CA ASP A 34 2.73 9.82 -6.76
C ASP A 34 3.00 9.66 -5.25
N SER A 35 3.97 10.43 -4.75
CA SER A 35 4.37 10.33 -3.33
C SER A 35 3.20 10.61 -2.39
N LEU A 36 2.37 11.56 -2.74
CA LEU A 36 1.22 11.93 -1.91
C LEU A 36 0.20 10.79 -1.83
N ASP A 37 -0.05 10.14 -2.97
CA ASP A 37 -0.96 9.00 -3.01
C ASP A 37 -0.43 7.86 -2.16
N ILE A 38 0.87 7.59 -2.25
CA ILE A 38 1.50 6.54 -1.45
C ILE A 38 1.36 6.85 0.03
N TYR A 39 1.58 8.10 0.44
CA TYR A 39 1.39 8.51 1.83
C TYR A 39 -0.03 8.28 2.30
N GLN A 40 -1.02 8.61 1.46
CA GLN A 40 -2.42 8.40 1.82
C GLN A 40 -2.73 6.93 2.02
N ILE A 41 -2.18 6.08 1.14
CA ILE A 41 -2.34 4.63 1.26
C ILE A 41 -1.73 4.15 2.59
N LEU A 42 -0.54 4.61 2.91
CA LEU A 42 0.14 4.21 4.14
C LEU A 42 -0.59 4.67 5.38
N MET A 43 -1.15 5.88 5.34
CA MET A 43 -1.96 6.37 6.46
C MET A 43 -3.19 5.50 6.68
N GLY A 44 -3.84 5.11 5.59
CA GLY A 44 -4.97 4.19 5.67
C GLY A 44 -4.58 2.84 6.24
N VAL A 45 -3.42 2.34 5.85
CA VAL A 45 -2.88 1.08 6.35
C VAL A 45 -2.59 1.18 7.86
N GLU A 46 -1.97 2.28 8.28
CA GLU A 46 -1.67 2.47 9.70
C GLU A 46 -2.93 2.48 10.55
N GLU A 47 -3.99 3.11 10.06
CA GLU A 47 -5.26 3.13 10.78
C GLU A 47 -5.94 1.77 10.79
N GLU A 48 -5.94 1.08 9.65
CA GLU A 48 -6.63 -0.20 9.51
C GLU A 48 -5.98 -1.30 10.35
N PHE A 49 -4.65 -1.30 10.41
CA PHE A 49 -3.90 -2.34 11.11
C PHE A 49 -3.38 -1.89 12.48
N ASP A 50 -3.58 -0.63 12.83
CA ASP A 50 -3.10 -0.05 14.09
C ASP A 50 -1.58 -0.22 14.23
N ILE A 51 -0.84 0.19 13.22
CA ILE A 51 0.62 0.08 13.15
C ILE A 51 1.22 1.42 12.72
N GLU A 52 2.53 1.53 12.83
CA GLU A 52 3.28 2.68 12.35
C GLU A 52 4.29 2.23 11.31
N ILE A 53 4.38 2.99 10.21
CA ILE A 53 5.33 2.72 9.14
C ILE A 53 6.23 3.95 8.99
N ASP A 54 7.54 3.75 9.10
CA ASP A 54 8.51 4.83 8.96
C ASP A 54 8.55 5.38 7.54
N VAL A 55 8.86 6.65 7.42
CA VAL A 55 9.00 7.31 6.11
C VAL A 55 10.04 6.60 5.25
N ASP A 56 11.15 6.19 5.87
CA ASP A 56 12.20 5.48 5.14
C ASP A 56 11.69 4.18 4.53
N ASN A 57 10.88 3.45 5.28
CA ASN A 57 10.27 2.21 4.79
C ASN A 57 9.25 2.50 3.70
N ALA A 58 8.54 3.62 3.81
CA ALA A 58 7.57 4.03 2.80
C ALA A 58 8.26 4.29 1.47
N GLU A 59 9.42 4.93 1.50
CA GLU A 59 10.17 5.22 0.28
C GLU A 59 10.70 3.97 -0.40
N ALA A 60 10.89 2.88 0.34
CA ALA A 60 11.36 1.62 -0.19
C ALA A 60 10.24 0.82 -0.87
N ILE A 61 8.99 1.22 -0.70
CA ILE A 61 7.85 0.50 -1.27
C ILE A 61 7.72 0.86 -2.74
N ALA A 62 7.91 -0.13 -3.61
CA ALA A 62 7.74 0.04 -5.05
C ALA A 62 6.52 -0.73 -5.57
N THR A 63 6.27 -1.92 -5.03
CA THR A 63 5.18 -2.80 -5.45
C THR A 63 4.22 -3.06 -4.32
N VAL A 64 3.06 -3.61 -4.66
CA VAL A 64 2.06 -4.03 -3.66
C VAL A 64 2.68 -5.07 -2.72
N ALA A 65 3.51 -5.97 -3.26
CA ALA A 65 4.19 -6.97 -2.43
C ALA A 65 5.07 -6.33 -1.37
N ASP A 66 5.80 -5.27 -1.74
CA ASP A 66 6.64 -4.55 -0.79
C ASP A 66 5.80 -3.98 0.36
N ALA A 67 4.64 -3.41 0.03
CA ALA A 67 3.74 -2.85 1.03
C ALA A 67 3.20 -3.94 1.95
N VAL A 68 2.80 -5.07 1.39
CA VAL A 68 2.29 -6.20 2.19
C VAL A 68 3.38 -6.71 3.14
N ASN A 69 4.62 -6.80 2.67
CA ASN A 69 5.73 -7.22 3.51
C ASN A 69 5.97 -6.26 4.68
N GLN A 70 5.88 -4.96 4.44
CA GLN A 70 6.02 -3.97 5.51
C GLN A 70 4.92 -4.13 6.55
N ILE A 71 3.69 -4.37 6.11
CA ILE A 71 2.57 -4.60 7.02
C ILE A 71 2.83 -5.85 7.87
N LYS A 72 3.25 -6.93 7.24
CA LYS A 72 3.51 -8.19 7.95
C LYS A 72 4.61 -8.01 9.00
N GLU A 73 5.65 -7.30 8.67
CA GLU A 73 6.74 -7.03 9.63
C GLU A 73 6.25 -6.20 10.80
N ALA A 74 5.37 -5.24 10.55
CA ALA A 74 4.89 -4.34 11.59
C ALA A 74 3.93 -5.03 12.55
N ILE A 75 3.16 -6.01 12.08
CA ILE A 75 2.16 -6.69 12.91
C ILE A 75 2.66 -8.00 13.51
N SER A 76 3.82 -8.47 13.10
CA SER A 76 4.38 -9.76 13.59
C SER A 76 5.10 -9.62 14.92
#